data_89a587cd47433ae37b32efdb1d0aff96
#
_entry.id   89a587cd47433ae37b32efdb1d0aff96
#
_cell.length_a   1.000
_cell.length_b   1.000
_cell.length_c   1.000
_cell.angle_alpha   90.00
_cell.angle_beta   90.00
_cell.angle_gamma   90.00
#
_symmetry.space_group_name_H-M   'P 1'
#
loop_
_entity.id
_entity.type
_entity.pdbx_description
1 polymer ?
#
loop_
_entity_poly.entity_id
_entity_poly.type
_entity_poly.pdbx_seq_one_letter_code
_entity_poly.pdbx_strand_id
1 'polypeptide(L)'
;MGLFKKSSPFKNSAAVLADNGFTDAYIEALKKDIEPLKKPKDIAKGQSYLINALIIAGRLEEACSLYEKHSAENLFVKLDKMLYPNLLHNVIFAYFIRNKYKNAETIYKEKNDIVLRDTSDTMKRSLALHECMNGRYENAVTVLAKLLDSDCRFVDLCIVKTVLKLDMFSRANELSANFGEYKGRNELEAEAQKLKKKIFDGLSPKEKVRAVKKGK
;
A
#
# COMPACT_ATOMS: atom_id res chain seq x y z
N MET A 1 29.81 -30.07 14.60
CA MET A 1 29.56 -28.68 15.07
C MET A 1 28.30 -28.15 14.49
N GLY A 2 27.21 -28.16 15.26
CA GLY A 2 25.91 -27.72 14.80
C GLY A 2 25.87 -26.20 14.71
N LEU A 3 25.70 -25.68 13.47
CA LEU A 3 25.34 -24.28 13.24
C LEU A 3 23.97 -24.02 13.87
N PHE A 4 23.97 -23.37 15.03
CA PHE A 4 22.76 -22.83 15.62
C PHE A 4 22.12 -21.85 14.62
N LYS A 5 21.11 -22.29 13.87
CA LYS A 5 20.21 -21.41 13.17
C LYS A 5 19.61 -20.50 14.24
N LYS A 6 20.07 -19.26 14.35
CA LYS A 6 19.42 -18.23 15.19
C LYS A 6 17.95 -18.21 14.80
N SER A 7 17.09 -18.68 15.69
CA SER A 7 15.67 -18.68 15.44
C SER A 7 15.21 -17.25 15.23
N SER A 8 14.45 -17.02 14.15
CA SER A 8 13.85 -15.71 13.87
C SER A 8 13.05 -15.23 15.10
N PRO A 9 13.17 -13.95 15.52
CA PRO A 9 12.35 -13.42 16.59
C PRO A 9 10.86 -13.33 16.25
N PHE A 10 10.47 -13.57 15.00
CA PHE A 10 9.10 -13.47 14.47
C PHE A 10 8.48 -14.85 14.20
N LYS A 11 8.65 -15.81 15.07
CA LYS A 11 8.18 -17.20 14.86
C LYS A 11 6.67 -17.34 14.89
N ASN A 12 6.03 -16.69 15.86
CA ASN A 12 4.58 -16.81 16.05
C ASN A 12 3.84 -16.16 14.88
N SER A 13 4.23 -14.94 14.51
CA SER A 13 3.63 -14.25 13.38
C SER A 13 3.91 -14.96 12.05
N ALA A 14 5.09 -15.54 11.85
CA ALA A 14 5.40 -16.29 10.65
C ALA A 14 4.52 -17.53 10.47
N ALA A 15 4.20 -18.26 11.55
CA ALA A 15 3.29 -19.37 11.53
C ALA A 15 1.86 -18.94 11.16
N VAL A 16 1.37 -17.88 11.82
CA VAL A 16 0.03 -17.35 11.52
C VAL A 16 -0.07 -16.84 10.08
N LEU A 17 0.98 -16.21 9.55
CA LEU A 17 1.02 -15.75 8.16
C LEU A 17 0.91 -16.91 7.16
N ALA A 18 1.59 -18.03 7.43
CA ALA A 18 1.55 -19.21 6.59
C ALA A 18 0.14 -19.84 6.54
N ASP A 19 -0.56 -19.87 7.67
CA ASP A 19 -1.86 -20.52 7.80
C ASP A 19 -3.03 -19.61 7.38
N ASN A 20 -2.96 -18.32 7.67
CA ASN A 20 -4.11 -17.40 7.61
C ASN A 20 -3.86 -16.14 6.76
N GLY A 21 -2.65 -15.93 6.24
CA GLY A 21 -2.29 -14.71 5.52
C GLY A 21 -2.24 -13.45 6.40
N PHE A 22 -2.37 -12.28 5.77
CA PHE A 22 -2.30 -10.96 6.42
C PHE A 22 -3.63 -10.58 7.08
N THR A 23 -3.99 -11.28 8.13
CA THR A 23 -5.22 -11.07 8.91
C THR A 23 -4.95 -10.30 10.21
N ASP A 24 -6.03 -9.96 10.94
CA ASP A 24 -5.90 -9.39 12.28
C ASP A 24 -5.16 -10.35 13.24
N ALA A 25 -5.34 -11.67 13.07
CA ALA A 25 -4.59 -12.66 13.84
C ALA A 25 -3.06 -12.55 13.60
N TYR A 26 -2.63 -12.31 12.36
CA TYR A 26 -1.23 -12.05 12.04
C TYR A 26 -0.72 -10.75 12.68
N ILE A 27 -1.51 -9.67 12.60
CA ILE A 27 -1.17 -8.38 13.20
C ILE A 27 -0.98 -8.52 14.72
N GLU A 28 -1.88 -9.22 15.41
CA GLU A 28 -1.77 -9.44 16.85
C GLU A 28 -0.60 -10.36 17.23
N ALA A 29 -0.34 -11.40 16.46
CA ALA A 29 0.84 -12.26 16.66
C ALA A 29 2.15 -11.46 16.48
N LEU A 30 2.18 -10.56 15.49
CA LEU A 30 3.34 -9.73 15.22
C LEU A 30 3.59 -8.71 16.34
N LYS A 31 2.55 -8.09 16.89
CA LYS A 31 2.66 -7.21 18.08
C LYS A 31 3.30 -7.96 19.26
N LYS A 32 2.84 -9.20 19.53
CA LYS A 32 3.39 -10.05 20.59
C LYS A 32 4.84 -10.45 20.33
N ASP A 33 5.23 -10.69 19.08
CA ASP A 33 6.63 -10.99 18.73
C ASP A 33 7.54 -9.75 18.91
N ILE A 34 7.02 -8.54 18.69
CA ILE A 34 7.77 -7.28 18.80
C ILE A 34 8.00 -6.88 20.26
N GLU A 35 7.00 -7.06 21.13
CA GLU A 35 7.00 -6.59 22.52
C GLU A 35 8.29 -6.97 23.31
N PRO A 36 8.78 -8.22 23.26
CA PRO A 36 9.98 -8.63 23.99
C PRO A 36 11.31 -8.19 23.35
N LEU A 37 11.28 -7.56 22.17
CA LEU A 37 12.50 -7.21 21.44
C LEU A 37 13.24 -6.06 22.13
N LYS A 38 14.56 -6.20 22.26
CA LYS A 38 15.44 -5.19 22.88
C LYS A 38 16.39 -4.52 21.89
N LYS A 39 16.71 -5.20 20.78
CA LYS A 39 17.67 -4.67 19.79
C LYS A 39 16.96 -3.71 18.85
N PRO A 40 17.44 -2.45 18.72
CA PRO A 40 16.80 -1.46 17.84
C PRO A 40 16.59 -1.94 16.40
N LYS A 41 17.52 -2.73 15.84
CA LYS A 41 17.38 -3.29 14.50
C LYS A 41 16.23 -4.30 14.39
N ASP A 42 16.04 -5.16 15.41
CA ASP A 42 14.97 -6.14 15.41
C ASP A 42 13.61 -5.45 15.62
N ILE A 43 13.57 -4.42 16.50
CA ILE A 43 12.39 -3.59 16.70
C ILE A 43 12.02 -2.87 15.39
N ALA A 44 12.98 -2.22 14.72
CA ALA A 44 12.74 -1.56 13.44
C ALA A 44 12.16 -2.51 12.39
N LYS A 45 12.72 -3.72 12.30
CA LYS A 45 12.23 -4.77 11.39
C LYS A 45 10.81 -5.20 11.74
N GLY A 46 10.52 -5.45 13.02
CA GLY A 46 9.18 -5.82 13.48
C GLY A 46 8.17 -4.72 13.19
N GLN A 47 8.48 -3.47 13.51
CA GLN A 47 7.61 -2.34 13.23
C GLN A 47 7.37 -2.14 11.73
N SER A 48 8.37 -2.35 10.88
CA SER A 48 8.17 -2.28 9.42
C SER A 48 7.23 -3.37 8.91
N TYR A 49 7.31 -4.59 9.45
CA TYR A 49 6.38 -5.67 9.13
C TYR A 49 4.95 -5.35 9.60
N LEU A 50 4.82 -4.80 10.81
CA LEU A 50 3.52 -4.42 11.37
C LEU A 50 2.85 -3.33 10.51
N ILE A 51 3.58 -2.28 10.13
CA ILE A 51 3.07 -1.22 9.26
C ILE A 51 2.62 -1.80 7.91
N ASN A 52 3.43 -2.67 7.29
CA ASN A 52 3.07 -3.29 6.03
C ASN A 52 1.82 -4.19 6.17
N ALA A 53 1.70 -4.95 7.25
CA ALA A 53 0.53 -5.78 7.52
C ALA A 53 -0.74 -4.93 7.69
N LEU A 54 -0.65 -3.83 8.42
CA LEU A 54 -1.74 -2.87 8.60
C LEU A 54 -2.20 -2.27 7.26
N ILE A 55 -1.25 -1.92 6.38
CA ILE A 55 -1.57 -1.41 5.03
C ILE A 55 -2.31 -2.47 4.21
N ILE A 56 -1.84 -3.72 4.23
CA ILE A 56 -2.47 -4.83 3.51
C ILE A 56 -3.88 -5.13 4.03
N ALA A 57 -4.08 -5.02 5.34
CA ALA A 57 -5.40 -5.17 5.98
C ALA A 57 -6.32 -3.94 5.79
N GLY A 58 -5.81 -2.84 5.19
CA GLY A 58 -6.57 -1.60 4.99
C GLY A 58 -6.72 -0.72 6.23
N ARG A 59 -5.93 -0.95 7.29
CA ARG A 59 -5.86 -0.12 8.51
C ARG A 59 -4.87 1.03 8.29
N LEU A 60 -5.15 1.87 7.28
CA LEU A 60 -4.17 2.83 6.75
C LEU A 60 -3.87 3.96 7.74
N GLU A 61 -4.85 4.40 8.52
CA GLU A 61 -4.65 5.43 9.54
C GLU A 61 -3.67 4.96 10.61
N GLU A 62 -3.89 3.75 11.13
CA GLU A 62 -3.03 3.16 12.14
C GLU A 62 -1.60 2.96 11.60
N ALA A 63 -1.47 2.48 10.36
CA ALA A 63 -0.18 2.31 9.71
C ALA A 63 0.59 3.64 9.58
N CYS A 64 -0.09 4.69 9.12
CA CYS A 64 0.52 6.02 8.98
C CYS A 64 0.94 6.60 10.34
N SER A 65 0.08 6.52 11.36
CA SER A 65 0.39 7.01 12.70
C SER A 65 1.57 6.28 13.34
N LEU A 66 1.64 4.96 13.14
CA LEU A 66 2.76 4.15 13.62
C LEU A 66 4.07 4.50 12.90
N TYR A 67 4.01 4.72 11.59
CA TYR A 67 5.15 5.20 10.81
C TYR A 67 5.64 6.57 11.29
N GLU A 68 4.75 7.55 11.47
CA GLU A 68 5.09 8.90 11.92
C GLU A 68 5.79 8.86 13.28
N LYS A 69 5.24 8.12 14.25
CA LYS A 69 5.83 7.94 15.58
C LYS A 69 7.27 7.44 15.49
N HIS A 70 7.49 6.33 14.83
CA HIS A 70 8.82 5.69 14.81
C HIS A 70 9.80 6.37 13.84
N SER A 71 9.31 7.09 12.84
CA SER A 71 10.15 7.93 11.98
C SER A 71 10.71 9.13 12.76
N ALA A 72 9.90 9.75 13.61
CA ALA A 72 10.35 10.83 14.52
C ALA A 72 11.45 10.36 15.50
N GLU A 73 11.39 9.09 15.91
CA GLU A 73 12.41 8.44 16.75
C GLU A 73 13.64 7.96 15.95
N ASN A 74 13.72 8.20 14.66
CA ASN A 74 14.76 7.70 13.76
C ASN A 74 14.94 6.17 13.78
N LEU A 75 13.90 5.42 14.15
CA LEU A 75 13.98 3.96 14.28
C LEU A 75 14.33 3.27 12.96
N PHE A 76 13.71 3.71 11.84
CA PHE A 76 13.81 3.04 10.55
C PHE A 76 15.15 3.20 9.83
N VAL A 77 16.03 4.11 10.25
CA VAL A 77 17.41 4.18 9.76
C VAL A 77 18.23 2.93 10.07
N LYS A 78 17.74 2.06 10.97
CA LYS A 78 18.33 0.77 11.31
C LYS A 78 17.92 -0.36 10.35
N LEU A 79 16.96 -0.12 9.45
CA LEU A 79 16.53 -1.10 8.45
C LEU A 79 17.62 -1.30 7.38
N ASP A 80 17.56 -2.48 6.77
CA ASP A 80 18.45 -2.81 5.65
C ASP A 80 17.99 -2.13 4.33
N LYS A 81 18.83 -2.30 3.30
CA LYS A 81 18.67 -1.66 1.99
C LYS A 81 17.42 -2.09 1.22
N MET A 82 16.78 -3.18 1.59
CA MET A 82 15.55 -3.66 0.94
C MET A 82 14.30 -3.31 1.73
N LEU A 83 14.35 -3.44 3.05
CA LEU A 83 13.18 -3.23 3.89
C LEU A 83 12.79 -1.76 4.00
N TYR A 84 13.77 -0.85 4.05
CA TYR A 84 13.45 0.58 4.22
C TYR A 84 12.77 1.19 2.98
N PRO A 85 13.28 1.00 1.76
CA PRO A 85 12.57 1.46 0.56
C PRO A 85 11.16 0.87 0.47
N ASN A 86 11.00 -0.43 0.69
CA ASN A 86 9.68 -1.09 0.65
C ASN A 86 8.69 -0.49 1.66
N LEU A 87 9.14 -0.22 2.89
CA LEU A 87 8.33 0.47 3.89
C LEU A 87 7.88 1.84 3.39
N LEU A 88 8.82 2.66 2.86
CA LEU A 88 8.53 4.00 2.37
C LEU A 88 7.52 3.98 1.21
N HIS A 89 7.69 3.08 0.24
CA HIS A 89 6.76 2.92 -0.89
C HIS A 89 5.34 2.58 -0.44
N ASN A 90 5.20 1.69 0.54
CA ASN A 90 3.89 1.31 1.06
C ASN A 90 3.25 2.42 1.90
N VAL A 91 4.04 3.19 2.65
CA VAL A 91 3.54 4.35 3.39
C VAL A 91 3.12 5.49 2.44
N ILE A 92 3.88 5.75 1.37
CA ILE A 92 3.50 6.69 0.31
C ILE A 92 2.14 6.28 -0.29
N PHE A 93 1.95 4.99 -0.58
CA PHE A 93 0.66 4.48 -1.05
C PHE A 93 -0.47 4.74 -0.03
N ALA A 94 -0.24 4.45 1.26
CA ALA A 94 -1.25 4.67 2.29
C ALA A 94 -1.66 6.16 2.38
N TYR A 95 -0.70 7.07 2.37
CA TYR A 95 -0.98 8.51 2.32
C TYR A 95 -1.72 8.93 1.05
N PHE A 96 -1.37 8.36 -0.11
CA PHE A 96 -2.04 8.65 -1.37
C PHE A 96 -3.52 8.24 -1.32
N ILE A 97 -3.84 7.04 -0.84
CA ILE A 97 -5.23 6.57 -0.71
C ILE A 97 -6.02 7.47 0.25
N ARG A 98 -5.42 7.88 1.35
CA ARG A 98 -6.04 8.77 2.34
C ARG A 98 -6.08 10.25 1.92
N ASN A 99 -5.62 10.62 0.73
CA ASN A 99 -5.47 12.00 0.23
C ASN A 99 -4.55 12.89 1.11
N LYS A 100 -3.63 12.29 1.86
CA LYS A 100 -2.63 12.97 2.67
C LYS A 100 -1.37 13.27 1.83
N TYR A 101 -1.54 13.98 0.73
CA TYR A 101 -0.50 14.19 -0.28
C TYR A 101 0.74 14.92 0.25
N LYS A 102 0.55 15.87 1.18
CA LYS A 102 1.67 16.59 1.81
C LYS A 102 2.61 15.64 2.59
N ASN A 103 2.04 14.66 3.31
CA ASN A 103 2.84 13.69 4.07
C ASN A 103 3.64 12.78 3.12
N ALA A 104 3.02 12.31 2.02
CA ALA A 104 3.73 11.56 0.99
C ALA A 104 4.85 12.38 0.34
N GLU A 105 4.58 13.65 0.03
CA GLU A 105 5.56 14.56 -0.56
C GLU A 105 6.76 14.81 0.37
N THR A 106 6.53 14.89 1.68
CA THR A 106 7.59 15.01 2.69
C THR A 106 8.55 13.82 2.60
N ILE A 107 8.02 12.58 2.46
CA ILE A 107 8.87 11.40 2.27
C ILE A 107 9.74 11.53 1.01
N TYR A 108 9.17 12.00 -0.10
CA TYR A 108 9.96 12.23 -1.33
C TYR A 108 11.05 13.26 -1.13
N LYS A 109 10.79 14.35 -0.42
CA LYS A 109 11.78 15.41 -0.19
C LYS A 109 12.91 14.96 0.74
N GLU A 110 12.56 14.26 1.82
CA GLU A 110 13.52 13.93 2.89
C GLU A 110 14.23 12.58 2.68
N LYS A 111 13.64 11.66 1.93
CA LYS A 111 14.12 10.28 1.77
C LYS A 111 14.30 9.90 0.29
N ASN A 112 14.48 10.87 -0.57
CA ASN A 112 14.62 10.68 -2.02
C ASN A 112 15.71 9.66 -2.39
N ASP A 113 16.88 9.76 -1.76
CA ASP A 113 18.00 8.84 -1.96
C ASP A 113 17.68 7.39 -1.61
N ILE A 114 16.73 7.16 -0.70
CA ILE A 114 16.28 5.83 -0.29
C ILE A 114 15.17 5.35 -1.20
N VAL A 115 14.17 6.20 -1.49
CA VAL A 115 13.03 5.87 -2.35
C VAL A 115 13.49 5.53 -3.77
N LEU A 116 14.48 6.24 -4.32
CA LEU A 116 15.01 6.01 -5.67
C LEU A 116 16.10 4.92 -5.76
N ARG A 117 16.50 4.34 -4.63
CA ARG A 117 17.53 3.29 -4.61
C ARG A 117 17.02 1.95 -5.14
N ASP A 118 15.75 1.67 -4.93
CA ASP A 118 15.07 0.47 -5.42
C ASP A 118 14.68 0.66 -6.90
N THR A 119 14.86 -0.37 -7.72
CA THR A 119 14.47 -0.38 -9.15
C THR A 119 13.22 -1.20 -9.42
N SER A 120 12.54 -1.66 -8.37
CA SER A 120 11.36 -2.52 -8.44
C SER A 120 10.13 -1.81 -9.03
N ASP A 121 9.12 -2.59 -9.35
CA ASP A 121 7.80 -2.07 -9.73
C ASP A 121 7.14 -1.28 -8.60
N THR A 122 7.49 -1.58 -7.35
CA THR A 122 7.07 -0.81 -6.18
C THR A 122 7.59 0.64 -6.24
N MET A 123 8.85 0.84 -6.61
CA MET A 123 9.42 2.17 -6.84
C MET A 123 8.70 2.89 -7.99
N LYS A 124 8.48 2.22 -9.13
CA LYS A 124 7.74 2.80 -10.27
C LYS A 124 6.34 3.24 -9.86
N ARG A 125 5.63 2.43 -9.06
CA ARG A 125 4.33 2.83 -8.46
C ARG A 125 4.47 4.12 -7.67
N SER A 126 5.44 4.22 -6.78
CA SER A 126 5.64 5.42 -5.96
C SER A 126 5.91 6.66 -6.78
N LEU A 127 6.74 6.54 -7.84
CA LEU A 127 6.99 7.64 -8.77
C LEU A 127 5.71 8.07 -9.52
N ALA A 128 4.89 7.10 -9.97
CA ALA A 128 3.60 7.39 -10.59
C ALA A 128 2.65 8.12 -9.62
N LEU A 129 2.62 7.72 -8.35
CA LEU A 129 1.83 8.43 -7.32
C LEU A 129 2.34 9.85 -7.09
N HIS A 130 3.65 10.06 -7.12
CA HIS A 130 4.24 11.41 -7.06
C HIS A 130 3.83 12.28 -8.26
N GLU A 131 3.84 11.74 -9.49
CA GLU A 131 3.31 12.43 -10.66
C GLU A 131 1.83 12.80 -10.48
N CYS A 132 1.01 11.87 -9.99
CA CYS A 132 -0.41 12.10 -9.72
C CYS A 132 -0.63 13.22 -8.69
N MET A 133 0.14 13.24 -7.60
CA MET A 133 0.04 14.26 -6.54
C MET A 133 0.42 15.64 -7.04
N ASN A 134 1.28 15.73 -8.05
CA ASN A 134 1.69 16.97 -8.73
C ASN A 134 0.80 17.34 -9.93
N GLY A 135 -0.33 16.66 -10.13
CA GLY A 135 -1.29 16.96 -11.20
C GLY A 135 -0.89 16.46 -12.59
N ARG A 136 0.19 15.68 -12.73
CA ARG A 136 0.65 15.09 -14.01
C ARG A 136 0.01 13.72 -14.22
N TYR A 137 -1.33 13.72 -14.34
CA TYR A 137 -2.15 12.50 -14.33
C TYR A 137 -1.87 11.57 -15.50
N GLU A 138 -1.64 12.07 -16.71
CA GLU A 138 -1.35 11.27 -17.91
C GLU A 138 -0.06 10.47 -17.72
N ASN A 139 1.00 11.11 -17.17
CA ASN A 139 2.25 10.44 -16.86
C ASN A 139 2.04 9.32 -15.84
N ALA A 140 1.29 9.62 -14.78
CA ALA A 140 0.98 8.64 -13.73
C ALA A 140 0.21 7.44 -14.31
N VAL A 141 -0.82 7.67 -15.12
CA VAL A 141 -1.60 6.61 -15.78
C VAL A 141 -0.72 5.74 -16.67
N THR A 142 0.17 6.35 -17.46
CA THR A 142 1.07 5.63 -18.36
C THR A 142 1.98 4.65 -17.61
N VAL A 143 2.50 5.04 -16.46
CA VAL A 143 3.35 4.17 -15.62
C VAL A 143 2.50 3.09 -14.93
N LEU A 144 1.38 3.47 -14.30
CA LEU A 144 0.52 2.53 -13.58
C LEU A 144 -0.08 1.46 -14.51
N ALA A 145 -0.42 1.81 -15.76
CA ALA A 145 -0.94 0.85 -16.73
C ALA A 145 0.07 -0.28 -17.04
N LYS A 146 1.37 0.03 -17.05
CA LYS A 146 2.43 -0.97 -17.26
C LYS A 146 2.64 -1.89 -16.06
N LEU A 147 2.11 -1.53 -14.90
CA LEU A 147 2.25 -2.28 -13.65
C LEU A 147 1.05 -3.19 -13.34
N LEU A 148 -0.02 -3.17 -14.16
CA LEU A 148 -1.23 -3.96 -13.90
C LEU A 148 -0.97 -5.47 -13.89
N ASP A 149 -0.02 -5.94 -14.71
CA ASP A 149 0.33 -7.36 -14.83
C ASP A 149 1.55 -7.74 -13.96
N SER A 150 2.00 -6.82 -13.08
CA SER A 150 3.12 -7.05 -12.19
C SER A 150 2.66 -7.49 -10.80
N ASP A 151 3.59 -8.02 -9.99
CA ASP A 151 3.33 -8.37 -8.57
C ASP A 151 3.15 -7.13 -7.67
N CYS A 152 3.08 -5.93 -8.25
CA CYS A 152 2.92 -4.69 -7.51
C CYS A 152 1.48 -4.56 -6.99
N ARG A 153 1.33 -4.60 -5.68
CA ARG A 153 0.02 -4.59 -5.01
C ARG A 153 -0.71 -3.25 -5.15
N PHE A 154 -2.03 -3.31 -5.22
CA PHE A 154 -2.94 -2.15 -5.21
C PHE A 154 -2.78 -1.19 -6.41
N VAL A 155 -2.14 -1.62 -7.50
CA VAL A 155 -1.97 -0.80 -8.70
C VAL A 155 -3.32 -0.48 -9.34
N ASP A 156 -4.24 -1.43 -9.35
CA ASP A 156 -5.62 -1.24 -9.81
C ASP A 156 -6.34 -0.09 -9.08
N LEU A 157 -6.23 -0.03 -7.75
CA LEU A 157 -6.81 1.04 -6.95
C LEU A 157 -6.14 2.40 -7.24
N CYS A 158 -4.81 2.40 -7.40
CA CYS A 158 -4.05 3.60 -7.74
C CYS A 158 -4.43 4.15 -9.13
N ILE A 159 -4.48 3.26 -10.14
CA ILE A 159 -4.77 3.68 -11.51
C ILE A 159 -6.22 4.16 -11.66
N VAL A 160 -7.19 3.47 -11.06
CA VAL A 160 -8.59 3.90 -11.07
C VAL A 160 -8.74 5.27 -10.43
N LYS A 161 -8.13 5.49 -9.26
CA LYS A 161 -8.14 6.80 -8.58
C LYS A 161 -7.54 7.90 -9.46
N THR A 162 -6.51 7.57 -10.25
CA THR A 162 -5.81 8.52 -11.14
C THR A 162 -6.60 8.81 -12.41
N VAL A 163 -7.12 7.80 -13.11
CA VAL A 163 -7.88 8.00 -14.36
C VAL A 163 -9.19 8.77 -14.11
N LEU A 164 -9.74 8.71 -12.90
CA LEU A 164 -10.91 9.53 -12.51
C LEU A 164 -10.56 11.02 -12.35
N LYS A 165 -9.30 11.41 -12.32
CA LYS A 165 -8.87 12.81 -12.40
C LYS A 165 -8.85 13.34 -13.82
N LEU A 166 -8.90 12.44 -14.81
CA LEU A 166 -8.99 12.72 -16.25
C LEU A 166 -10.40 12.51 -16.79
N ASP A 167 -11.40 12.33 -15.91
CA ASP A 167 -12.81 12.05 -16.27
C ASP A 167 -13.01 10.82 -17.19
N MET A 168 -12.06 9.86 -17.15
CA MET A 168 -12.08 8.64 -17.97
C MET A 168 -12.96 7.55 -17.31
N PHE A 169 -14.27 7.81 -17.17
CA PHE A 169 -15.17 6.95 -16.39
C PHE A 169 -15.32 5.54 -16.97
N SER A 170 -15.43 5.38 -18.30
CA SER A 170 -15.49 4.06 -18.94
C SER A 170 -14.24 3.23 -18.63
N ARG A 171 -13.06 3.83 -18.75
CA ARG A 171 -11.80 3.17 -18.46
C ARG A 171 -11.67 2.82 -16.98
N ALA A 172 -12.05 3.73 -16.08
CA ALA A 172 -12.11 3.48 -14.65
C ALA A 172 -13.03 2.30 -14.30
N ASN A 173 -14.18 2.18 -14.99
CA ASN A 173 -15.11 1.05 -14.80
C ASN A 173 -14.48 -0.29 -15.19
N GLU A 174 -13.76 -0.37 -16.30
CA GLU A 174 -13.03 -1.58 -16.70
C GLU A 174 -11.98 -1.98 -15.66
N LEU A 175 -11.16 -1.03 -15.22
CA LEU A 175 -10.06 -1.25 -14.29
C LEU A 175 -10.52 -1.55 -12.85
N SER A 176 -11.77 -1.26 -12.51
CA SER A 176 -12.33 -1.54 -11.18
C SER A 176 -12.90 -2.96 -11.02
N ALA A 177 -12.72 -3.84 -12.00
CA ALA A 177 -13.28 -5.21 -11.98
C ALA A 177 -12.83 -5.99 -10.72
N ASN A 178 -11.59 -5.83 -10.28
CA ASN A 178 -11.01 -6.57 -9.15
C ASN A 178 -11.29 -5.92 -7.78
N PHE A 179 -12.09 -4.85 -7.70
CA PHE A 179 -12.37 -4.17 -6.42
C PHE A 179 -13.11 -5.04 -5.39
N GLY A 180 -13.64 -6.20 -5.80
CA GLY A 180 -14.18 -7.20 -4.88
C GLY A 180 -13.14 -7.79 -3.92
N GLU A 181 -11.87 -7.81 -4.30
CA GLU A 181 -10.74 -8.29 -3.49
C GLU A 181 -10.47 -7.43 -2.25
N TYR A 182 -10.99 -6.19 -2.22
CA TYR A 182 -10.87 -5.30 -1.06
C TYR A 182 -11.93 -5.52 0.01
N LYS A 183 -12.89 -6.45 -0.20
CA LYS A 183 -13.92 -6.76 0.79
C LYS A 183 -13.29 -7.18 2.12
N GLY A 184 -13.75 -6.58 3.21
CA GLY A 184 -13.21 -6.79 4.56
C GLY A 184 -11.90 -6.07 4.86
N ARG A 185 -11.35 -5.28 3.93
CA ARG A 185 -10.10 -4.53 4.12
C ARG A 185 -10.33 -3.05 4.47
N ASN A 186 -11.17 -2.77 5.46
CA ASN A 186 -11.36 -1.46 6.10
C ASN A 186 -11.30 -0.24 5.13
N GLU A 187 -10.29 0.64 5.27
CA GLU A 187 -10.19 1.85 4.45
C GLU A 187 -9.97 1.57 2.96
N LEU A 188 -9.36 0.43 2.57
CA LEU A 188 -9.21 0.04 1.16
C LEU A 188 -10.57 -0.30 0.56
N GLU A 189 -11.42 -1.04 1.27
CA GLU A 189 -12.78 -1.31 0.84
C GLU A 189 -13.61 -0.02 0.74
N ALA A 190 -13.53 0.84 1.75
CA ALA A 190 -14.23 2.11 1.76
C ALA A 190 -13.85 2.99 0.55
N GLU A 191 -12.55 3.09 0.23
CA GLU A 191 -12.09 3.83 -0.94
C GLU A 191 -12.54 3.17 -2.25
N ALA A 192 -12.48 1.84 -2.36
CA ALA A 192 -12.96 1.10 -3.53
C ALA A 192 -14.45 1.35 -3.78
N GLN A 193 -15.29 1.32 -2.74
CA GLN A 193 -16.72 1.61 -2.83
C GLN A 193 -16.99 3.07 -3.25
N LYS A 194 -16.25 4.01 -2.67
CA LYS A 194 -16.32 5.43 -3.05
C LYS A 194 -15.97 5.64 -4.52
N LEU A 195 -14.91 5.00 -5.01
CA LEU A 195 -14.50 5.07 -6.40
C LEU A 195 -15.53 4.42 -7.33
N LYS A 196 -16.11 3.25 -6.97
CA LYS A 196 -17.20 2.62 -7.72
C LYS A 196 -18.40 3.55 -7.85
N LYS A 197 -18.81 4.21 -6.78
CA LYS A 197 -19.90 5.20 -6.82
C LYS A 197 -19.57 6.33 -7.78
N LYS A 198 -18.37 6.94 -7.67
CA LYS A 198 -17.94 8.03 -8.56
C LYS A 198 -17.91 7.60 -10.03
N ILE A 199 -17.41 6.40 -10.32
CA ILE A 199 -17.44 5.82 -11.68
C ILE A 199 -18.86 5.75 -12.17
N PHE A 200 -19.76 5.12 -11.41
CA PHE A 200 -21.16 4.95 -11.82
C PHE A 200 -21.85 6.28 -12.07
N ASP A 201 -21.65 7.27 -11.22
CA ASP A 201 -22.24 8.60 -11.35
C ASP A 201 -21.79 9.29 -12.65
N GLY A 202 -20.54 9.10 -13.06
CA GLY A 202 -19.95 9.70 -14.27
C GLY A 202 -20.22 8.95 -15.57
N LEU A 203 -20.70 7.70 -15.53
CA LEU A 203 -21.05 6.95 -16.75
C LEU A 203 -22.27 7.53 -17.45
N SER A 204 -22.30 7.45 -18.79
CA SER A 204 -23.47 7.77 -19.61
C SER A 204 -24.63 6.80 -19.32
N PRO A 205 -25.91 7.17 -19.61
CA PRO A 205 -27.05 6.28 -19.40
C PRO A 205 -26.90 4.90 -20.06
N LYS A 206 -26.35 4.85 -21.28
CA LYS A 206 -26.11 3.61 -22.02
C LYS A 206 -25.05 2.71 -21.33
N GLU A 207 -24.01 3.30 -20.79
CA GLU A 207 -22.95 2.58 -20.07
C GLU A 207 -23.45 2.09 -18.71
N LYS A 208 -24.27 2.87 -17.99
CA LYS A 208 -24.91 2.45 -16.73
C LYS A 208 -25.72 1.17 -16.91
N VAL A 209 -26.52 1.07 -17.98
CA VAL A 209 -27.30 -0.13 -18.29
C VAL A 209 -26.37 -1.34 -18.52
N ARG A 210 -25.25 -1.15 -19.23
CA ARG A 210 -24.27 -2.22 -19.46
C ARG A 210 -23.55 -2.65 -18.17
N ALA A 211 -23.18 -1.70 -17.32
CA ALA A 211 -22.50 -1.98 -16.05
C ALA A 211 -23.39 -2.81 -15.11
N VAL A 212 -24.68 -2.48 -15.00
CA VAL A 212 -25.66 -3.24 -14.19
C VAL A 212 -25.85 -4.67 -14.71
N LYS A 213 -25.84 -4.89 -16.03
CA LYS A 213 -25.99 -6.24 -16.62
C LYS A 213 -24.77 -7.13 -16.41
N LYS A 214 -23.55 -6.56 -16.29
CA LYS A 214 -22.31 -7.33 -16.02
C LYS A 214 -22.11 -7.68 -14.54
N GLY A 215 -22.79 -7.00 -13.63
CA GLY A 215 -22.71 -7.25 -12.19
C GLY A 215 -23.74 -8.26 -11.65
N LYS A 216 -24.57 -8.83 -12.54
CA LYS A 216 -25.45 -9.98 -12.26
C LYS A 216 -24.84 -11.27 -12.81
#